data_0239d03052a0e5ab7e712af99e5355ef
#
_entry.id   0239d03052a0e5ab7e712af99e5355ef
#
_cell.length_a   1.000
_cell.length_b   1.000
_cell.length_c   1.000
_cell.angle_alpha   90.00
_cell.angle_beta   90.00
_cell.angle_gamma   90.00
#
_symmetry.space_group_name_H-M   'P 1'
#
loop_
_entity.id
_entity.type
_entity.pdbx_description
1 polymer ?
#
loop_
_entity_poly.entity_id
_entity_poly.type
_entity_poly.pdbx_seq_one_letter_code
_entity_poly.pdbx_strand_id
1 'polypeptide(L)'
;MKKKLILTGVSGMVLGVAVASLGFRILTPQGVQAQAPQAAPNAAKDGKGKGKQAVSTVPCGPNIEGDLGKNTAKDSRCFEIRFYTVDPTRDGVGQFKGGITELHKRFREGELEVFKKNGVDVMAVWQNLDDPNTLVYLLSYKDRAAREAGWAAFNADPKWTELRTKYFVPLTTKVTFMSATDYSPMK
;
A
#
# COMPACT_ATOMS: atom_id res chain seq x y z
N MET A 1 38.25 59.69 16.48
CA MET A 1 39.14 60.07 15.38
C MET A 1 38.59 59.52 14.08
N LYS A 2 38.13 60.43 13.22
CA LYS A 2 37.53 60.18 11.92
C LYS A 2 38.67 59.98 10.88
N LYS A 3 38.61 58.97 10.04
CA LYS A 3 39.37 58.99 8.77
C LYS A 3 38.41 58.58 7.65
N LYS A 4 38.15 59.59 6.84
CA LYS A 4 37.59 59.48 5.48
C LYS A 4 38.63 58.87 4.57
N LEU A 5 38.25 58.02 3.64
CA LEU A 5 39.08 57.75 2.47
C LEU A 5 38.20 57.74 1.22
N ILE A 6 38.78 58.35 0.23
CA ILE A 6 38.28 58.99 -0.98
C ILE A 6 38.03 57.95 -2.07
N LEU A 7 37.00 58.25 -2.83
CA LEU A 7 36.56 57.64 -4.08
C LEU A 7 37.52 58.01 -5.21
N THR A 8 38.04 57.10 -6.00
CA THR A 8 38.56 57.37 -7.32
C THR A 8 37.96 56.37 -8.32
N GLY A 9 37.21 56.91 -9.24
CA GLY A 9 36.67 56.23 -10.39
C GLY A 9 37.74 56.00 -11.45
N VAL A 10 37.61 54.86 -12.14
CA VAL A 10 38.30 54.65 -13.43
C VAL A 10 37.25 54.12 -14.40
N SER A 11 37.02 54.94 -15.41
CA SER A 11 36.27 54.61 -16.61
C SER A 11 37.09 53.69 -17.49
N GLY A 12 36.54 52.63 -18.01
CA GLY A 12 37.25 51.67 -18.87
C GLY A 12 36.29 50.92 -19.79
N MET A 13 36.08 51.52 -20.91
CA MET A 13 36.01 51.03 -22.31
C MET A 13 35.40 49.64 -22.56
N VAL A 14 34.24 49.67 -23.22
CA VAL A 14 33.53 48.55 -23.84
C VAL A 14 34.32 48.03 -25.03
N LEU A 15 34.72 46.80 -25.06
CA LEU A 15 35.10 46.06 -26.24
C LEU A 15 34.16 44.86 -26.38
N GLY A 16 33.28 44.95 -27.36
CA GLY A 16 32.38 43.87 -27.76
C GLY A 16 33.16 42.71 -28.39
N VAL A 17 33.02 41.54 -27.80
CA VAL A 17 33.41 40.29 -28.43
C VAL A 17 32.12 39.51 -28.69
N ALA A 18 31.78 39.39 -29.96
CA ALA A 18 30.73 38.50 -30.41
C ALA A 18 31.23 37.03 -30.26
N VAL A 19 30.68 36.33 -29.28
CA VAL A 19 30.90 34.88 -29.17
C VAL A 19 29.75 34.19 -29.85
N ALA A 20 30.03 33.58 -30.99
CA ALA A 20 29.13 32.65 -31.67
C ALA A 20 28.81 31.47 -30.74
N SER A 21 27.57 31.40 -30.28
CA SER A 21 27.06 30.29 -29.49
C SER A 21 26.86 29.09 -30.39
N LEU A 22 27.85 28.20 -30.43
CA LEU A 22 27.66 26.82 -30.85
C LEU A 22 26.69 26.17 -29.87
N GLY A 23 25.46 25.91 -30.32
CA GLY A 23 24.44 25.23 -29.56
C GLY A 23 24.85 23.80 -29.25
N PHE A 24 25.39 23.59 -28.07
CA PHE A 24 25.50 22.26 -27.47
C PHE A 24 24.11 21.86 -27.01
N ARG A 25 23.40 21.07 -27.82
CA ARG A 25 22.19 20.38 -27.39
C ARG A 25 22.64 19.31 -26.39
N ILE A 26 22.53 19.61 -25.12
CA ILE A 26 22.56 18.58 -24.07
C ILE A 26 21.29 17.76 -24.26
N LEU A 27 21.46 16.55 -24.78
CA LEU A 27 20.42 15.52 -24.69
C LEU A 27 20.21 15.22 -23.20
N THR A 28 19.19 15.83 -22.61
CA THR A 28 18.70 15.41 -21.31
C THR A 28 18.15 14.00 -21.50
N PRO A 29 18.59 13.01 -20.68
CA PRO A 29 17.93 11.72 -20.67
C PRO A 29 16.45 11.97 -20.36
N GLN A 30 15.58 11.47 -21.24
CA GLN A 30 14.15 11.47 -20.98
C GLN A 30 13.94 10.80 -19.62
N GLY A 31 13.58 11.61 -18.64
CA GLY A 31 13.16 11.10 -17.35
C GLY A 31 12.02 10.13 -17.57
N VAL A 32 12.19 8.93 -17.09
CA VAL A 32 11.09 7.98 -16.90
C VAL A 32 10.02 8.76 -16.15
N GLN A 33 8.97 9.16 -16.85
CA GLN A 33 7.78 9.70 -16.19
C GLN A 33 7.26 8.57 -15.30
N ALA A 34 7.51 8.71 -14.01
CA ALA A 34 6.82 7.92 -13.02
C ALA A 34 5.33 8.16 -13.27
N GLN A 35 4.67 7.17 -13.85
CA GLN A 35 3.22 7.16 -13.96
C GLN A 35 2.69 7.37 -12.54
N ALA A 36 2.03 8.49 -12.31
CA ALA A 36 1.32 8.72 -11.07
C ALA A 36 0.46 7.48 -10.77
N PRO A 37 0.44 6.98 -9.53
CA PRO A 37 -0.42 5.86 -9.20
C PRO A 37 -1.82 6.22 -9.62
N GLN A 38 -2.40 5.46 -10.55
CA GLN A 38 -3.83 5.56 -10.82
C GLN A 38 -4.52 5.29 -9.49
N ALA A 39 -5.21 6.29 -8.98
CA ALA A 39 -6.03 6.16 -7.80
C ALA A 39 -6.95 4.96 -8.01
N ALA A 40 -6.78 3.93 -7.21
CA ALA A 40 -7.71 2.82 -7.18
C ALA A 40 -9.10 3.41 -6.88
N PRO A 41 -10.13 3.07 -7.66
CA PRO A 41 -11.47 3.55 -7.37
C PRO A 41 -11.96 2.82 -6.12
N ASN A 42 -11.76 3.40 -4.96
CA ASN A 42 -12.46 3.08 -3.71
C ASN A 42 -11.75 3.77 -2.53
N ALA A 43 -11.61 5.10 -2.62
CA ALA A 43 -11.49 5.91 -1.42
C ALA A 43 -12.85 5.81 -0.70
N ALA A 44 -12.87 5.07 0.41
CA ALA A 44 -14.03 5.05 1.28
C ALA A 44 -14.34 6.47 1.72
N LYS A 45 -15.49 6.99 1.28
CA LYS A 45 -16.03 8.25 1.79
C LYS A 45 -16.32 8.06 3.27
N ASP A 46 -15.75 8.92 4.10
CA ASP A 46 -16.10 9.08 5.50
C ASP A 46 -17.60 9.38 5.59
N GLY A 47 -18.36 8.45 6.10
CA GLY A 47 -19.78 8.63 6.32
C GLY A 47 -20.40 7.40 6.95
N LYS A 48 -21.01 7.56 8.12
CA LYS A 48 -21.87 6.61 8.82
C LYS A 48 -22.49 5.58 7.87
N GLY A 49 -21.95 4.39 7.85
CA GLY A 49 -22.53 3.28 7.10
C GLY A 49 -21.64 2.08 7.24
N LYS A 50 -22.20 0.93 7.57
CA LYS A 50 -21.56 -0.37 7.40
C LYS A 50 -21.23 -0.50 5.91
N GLY A 51 -20.11 0.08 5.49
CA GLY A 51 -19.62 -0.05 4.12
C GLY A 51 -19.31 -1.52 3.90
N LYS A 52 -20.21 -2.23 3.22
CA LYS A 52 -19.86 -3.49 2.60
C LYS A 52 -18.67 -3.16 1.68
N GLN A 53 -17.49 -3.59 2.08
CA GLN A 53 -16.33 -3.56 1.19
C GLN A 53 -16.77 -4.25 -0.09
N ALA A 54 -16.71 -3.55 -1.22
CA ALA A 54 -17.09 -4.14 -2.51
C ALA A 54 -16.23 -5.39 -2.70
N VAL A 55 -16.88 -6.54 -2.66
CA VAL A 55 -16.19 -7.83 -2.84
C VAL A 55 -15.70 -7.86 -4.27
N SER A 56 -14.39 -7.96 -4.46
CA SER A 56 -13.81 -8.11 -5.79
C SER A 56 -14.43 -9.33 -6.47
N THR A 57 -14.83 -9.18 -7.72
CA THR A 57 -15.38 -10.27 -8.54
C THR A 57 -14.28 -11.08 -9.23
N VAL A 58 -13.01 -10.70 -9.06
CA VAL A 58 -11.87 -11.39 -9.67
C VAL A 58 -11.80 -12.83 -9.14
N PRO A 59 -11.78 -13.84 -10.00
CA PRO A 59 -11.62 -15.23 -9.58
C PRO A 59 -10.22 -15.44 -8.98
N CYS A 60 -10.11 -16.35 -8.01
CA CYS A 60 -8.83 -16.86 -7.51
C CYS A 60 -9.00 -18.29 -7.00
N GLY A 61 -7.96 -19.06 -7.04
CA GLY A 61 -7.97 -20.46 -6.63
C GLY A 61 -7.74 -21.41 -7.79
N PRO A 62 -8.22 -22.64 -7.70
CA PRO A 62 -7.99 -23.67 -8.70
C PRO A 62 -8.84 -23.42 -9.96
N ASN A 63 -8.35 -23.96 -11.08
CA ASN A 63 -9.09 -24.05 -12.34
C ASN A 63 -9.63 -22.68 -12.85
N ILE A 64 -8.81 -21.62 -12.77
CA ILE A 64 -9.16 -20.34 -13.39
C ILE A 64 -9.32 -20.52 -14.90
N GLU A 65 -10.42 -20.05 -15.45
CA GLU A 65 -10.76 -20.15 -16.87
C GLU A 65 -10.31 -18.92 -17.68
N GLY A 66 -10.31 -19.08 -19.00
CA GLY A 66 -10.01 -17.99 -19.94
C GLY A 66 -8.55 -17.53 -19.88
N ASP A 67 -8.32 -16.28 -20.27
CA ASP A 67 -6.96 -15.72 -20.38
C ASP A 67 -6.22 -15.63 -19.07
N LEU A 68 -6.92 -15.38 -17.97
CA LEU A 68 -6.33 -15.37 -16.63
C LEU A 68 -5.80 -16.73 -16.20
N GLY A 69 -6.41 -17.80 -16.69
CA GLY A 69 -6.03 -19.17 -16.36
C GLY A 69 -4.85 -19.73 -17.14
N LYS A 70 -4.40 -19.09 -18.20
CA LYS A 70 -3.35 -19.61 -19.10
C LYS A 70 -2.02 -19.88 -18.37
N ASN A 71 -1.68 -19.06 -17.37
CA ASN A 71 -0.42 -19.13 -16.64
C ASN A 71 -0.62 -19.48 -15.15
N THR A 72 -1.79 -20.01 -14.77
CA THR A 72 -2.08 -20.38 -13.41
C THR A 72 -2.09 -21.91 -13.24
N ALA A 73 -1.62 -22.37 -12.08
CA ALA A 73 -1.69 -23.78 -11.72
C ALA A 73 -3.14 -24.23 -11.54
N LYS A 74 -3.47 -25.42 -12.05
CA LYS A 74 -4.82 -25.99 -11.92
C LYS A 74 -5.19 -26.35 -10.48
N ASP A 75 -4.18 -26.59 -9.65
CA ASP A 75 -4.26 -26.88 -8.23
C ASP A 75 -3.96 -25.69 -7.32
N SER A 76 -3.88 -24.48 -7.89
CA SER A 76 -3.59 -23.28 -7.10
C SER A 76 -4.61 -23.04 -6.00
N ARG A 77 -4.14 -22.64 -4.83
CA ARG A 77 -4.97 -22.00 -3.82
C ARG A 77 -5.35 -20.57 -4.25
N CYS A 78 -6.36 -20.02 -3.62
CA CYS A 78 -6.66 -18.60 -3.71
C CYS A 78 -5.79 -17.84 -2.72
N PHE A 79 -4.95 -16.92 -3.21
CA PHE A 79 -4.11 -16.07 -2.38
C PHE A 79 -4.65 -14.64 -2.35
N GLU A 80 -4.48 -13.99 -1.21
CA GLU A 80 -4.89 -12.60 -0.99
C GLU A 80 -3.76 -11.86 -0.29
N ILE A 81 -3.10 -10.93 -1.00
CA ILE A 81 -2.14 -10.03 -0.37
C ILE A 81 -2.85 -8.73 0.03
N ARG A 82 -2.59 -8.29 1.25
CA ARG A 82 -3.18 -7.09 1.83
C ARG A 82 -2.12 -6.12 2.30
N PHE A 83 -2.34 -4.86 1.98
CA PHE A 83 -1.54 -3.74 2.44
C PHE A 83 -2.42 -2.91 3.38
N TYR A 84 -2.04 -2.83 4.63
CA TYR A 84 -2.70 -2.01 5.64
C TYR A 84 -1.84 -0.79 5.93
N THR A 85 -2.20 0.34 5.33
CA THR A 85 -1.51 1.61 5.53
C THR A 85 -2.23 2.42 6.59
N VAL A 86 -1.54 2.74 7.67
CA VAL A 86 -2.03 3.58 8.76
C VAL A 86 -1.78 5.05 8.42
N ASP A 87 -2.78 5.89 8.62
CA ASP A 87 -2.62 7.34 8.56
C ASP A 87 -2.28 7.89 9.94
N PRO A 88 -1.00 8.21 10.24
CA PRO A 88 -0.60 8.66 11.56
C PRO A 88 -1.17 10.03 11.94
N THR A 89 -1.62 10.83 10.96
CA THR A 89 -2.21 12.15 11.23
C THR A 89 -3.61 12.07 11.83
N ARG A 90 -4.22 10.88 11.80
CA ARG A 90 -5.57 10.63 12.32
C ARG A 90 -5.57 9.94 13.70
N ASP A 91 -4.40 9.68 14.29
CA ASP A 91 -4.35 9.15 15.67
C ASP A 91 -5.01 10.13 16.65
N GLY A 92 -5.92 9.63 17.49
CA GLY A 92 -6.71 10.44 18.41
C GLY A 92 -7.84 11.23 17.76
N VAL A 93 -8.05 11.16 16.46
CA VAL A 93 -9.13 11.86 15.77
C VAL A 93 -10.40 11.00 15.78
N GLY A 94 -11.47 11.49 16.38
CA GLY A 94 -12.73 10.75 16.50
C GLY A 94 -12.58 9.47 17.33
N GLN A 95 -12.82 8.32 16.70
CA GLN A 95 -12.72 7.01 17.37
C GLN A 95 -11.36 6.33 17.18
N PHE A 96 -10.47 6.89 16.36
CA PHE A 96 -9.18 6.28 16.07
C PHE A 96 -8.25 6.30 17.28
N LYS A 97 -7.48 5.23 17.45
CA LYS A 97 -6.56 5.03 18.56
C LYS A 97 -5.27 4.37 18.07
N GLY A 98 -4.20 5.14 18.08
CA GLY A 98 -2.88 4.67 17.77
C GLY A 98 -2.55 4.62 16.28
N GLY A 99 -1.37 4.12 16.02
CA GLY A 99 -0.73 4.07 14.72
C GLY A 99 -0.32 2.65 14.32
N ILE A 100 0.79 2.55 13.60
CA ILE A 100 1.35 1.26 13.15
C ILE A 100 1.72 0.34 14.32
N THR A 101 2.19 0.90 15.44
CA THR A 101 2.50 0.14 16.66
C THR A 101 1.28 -0.59 17.19
N GLU A 102 0.14 0.08 17.26
CA GLU A 102 -1.12 -0.49 17.72
C GLU A 102 -1.67 -1.52 16.74
N LEU A 103 -1.45 -1.33 15.44
CA LEU A 103 -1.75 -2.35 14.44
C LEU A 103 -0.94 -3.63 14.69
N HIS A 104 0.36 -3.52 14.95
CA HIS A 104 1.19 -4.67 15.30
C HIS A 104 0.74 -5.36 16.60
N LYS A 105 0.35 -4.58 17.62
CA LYS A 105 -0.21 -5.13 18.87
C LYS A 105 -1.48 -5.93 18.58
N ARG A 106 -2.38 -5.40 17.75
CA ARG A 106 -3.62 -6.09 17.37
C ARG A 106 -3.35 -7.46 16.74
N PHE A 107 -2.36 -7.55 15.84
CA PHE A 107 -1.95 -8.82 15.25
C PHE A 107 -1.37 -9.79 16.28
N ARG A 108 -0.49 -9.32 17.18
CA ARG A 108 0.15 -10.15 18.23
C ARG A 108 -0.81 -10.61 19.32
N GLU A 109 -1.82 -9.82 19.63
CA GLU A 109 -2.74 -10.07 20.75
C GLU A 109 -3.98 -10.87 20.36
N GLY A 110 -4.01 -11.40 19.12
CA GLY A 110 -5.04 -12.36 18.76
C GLY A 110 -5.60 -12.28 17.36
N GLU A 111 -5.30 -11.30 16.52
CA GLU A 111 -5.85 -11.26 15.16
C GLU A 111 -5.43 -12.47 14.33
N LEU A 112 -4.19 -12.99 14.53
CA LEU A 112 -3.71 -14.19 13.86
C LEU A 112 -4.47 -15.44 14.29
N GLU A 113 -4.78 -15.57 15.59
CA GLU A 113 -5.59 -16.67 16.11
C GLU A 113 -7.02 -16.62 15.58
N VAL A 114 -7.60 -15.41 15.49
CA VAL A 114 -8.95 -15.23 14.92
C VAL A 114 -8.96 -15.64 13.46
N PHE A 115 -7.94 -15.27 12.67
CA PHE A 115 -7.82 -15.72 11.28
C PHE A 115 -7.80 -17.25 11.21
N LYS A 116 -6.87 -17.89 11.92
CA LYS A 116 -6.71 -19.35 11.93
C LYS A 116 -7.99 -20.08 12.34
N LYS A 117 -8.63 -19.64 13.43
CA LYS A 117 -9.90 -20.19 13.93
C LYS A 117 -11.00 -20.17 12.88
N ASN A 118 -11.02 -19.16 12.02
CA ASN A 118 -12.05 -18.95 11.02
C ASN A 118 -11.65 -19.44 9.61
N GLY A 119 -10.66 -20.33 9.52
CA GLY A 119 -10.26 -20.97 8.27
C GLY A 119 -9.52 -20.06 7.29
N VAL A 120 -8.89 -19.01 7.81
CA VAL A 120 -8.03 -18.09 7.05
C VAL A 120 -6.58 -18.41 7.37
N ASP A 121 -5.84 -18.97 6.41
CA ASP A 121 -4.42 -19.25 6.60
C ASP A 121 -3.59 -17.99 6.38
N VAL A 122 -2.87 -17.56 7.42
CA VAL A 122 -1.90 -16.48 7.33
C VAL A 122 -0.54 -17.06 6.95
N MET A 123 -0.14 -16.87 5.70
CA MET A 123 1.11 -17.39 5.15
C MET A 123 2.33 -16.59 5.59
N ALA A 124 2.19 -15.28 5.66
CA ALA A 124 3.26 -14.37 6.09
C ALA A 124 2.71 -13.00 6.49
N VAL A 125 3.46 -12.30 7.34
CA VAL A 125 3.21 -10.90 7.72
C VAL A 125 4.54 -10.16 7.71
N TRP A 126 4.59 -9.02 7.04
CA TRP A 126 5.81 -8.21 6.88
C TRP A 126 5.56 -6.76 7.27
N GLN A 127 6.55 -6.15 7.91
CA GLN A 127 6.68 -4.71 7.96
C GLN A 127 7.22 -4.23 6.61
N ASN A 128 6.52 -3.30 5.97
CA ASN A 128 7.06 -2.64 4.79
C ASN A 128 8.19 -1.68 5.21
N LEU A 129 9.37 -1.83 4.64
CA LEU A 129 10.53 -1.01 4.99
C LEU A 129 10.59 0.30 4.19
N ASP A 130 9.98 0.33 3.00
CA ASP A 130 9.88 1.55 2.17
C ASP A 130 8.77 2.49 2.66
N ASP A 131 7.75 1.94 3.33
CA ASP A 131 6.68 2.68 3.98
C ASP A 131 6.43 2.13 5.38
N PRO A 132 7.06 2.72 6.41
CA PRO A 132 6.98 2.23 7.80
C PRO A 132 5.57 2.22 8.40
N ASN A 133 4.62 2.93 7.79
CA ASN A 133 3.22 2.93 8.23
C ASN A 133 2.38 1.83 7.57
N THR A 134 2.99 0.97 6.75
CA THR A 134 2.30 -0.10 6.05
C THR A 134 2.71 -1.48 6.55
N LEU A 135 1.73 -2.26 7.00
CA LEU A 135 1.83 -3.70 7.24
C LEU A 135 1.36 -4.46 6.01
N VAL A 136 2.14 -5.45 5.56
CA VAL A 136 1.78 -6.32 4.43
C VAL A 136 1.58 -7.72 4.95
N TYR A 137 0.54 -8.41 4.52
CA TYR A 137 0.37 -9.81 4.86
C TYR A 137 -0.29 -10.61 3.73
N LEU A 138 0.08 -11.88 3.66
CA LEU A 138 -0.38 -12.83 2.67
C LEU A 138 -1.28 -13.86 3.33
N LEU A 139 -2.46 -14.00 2.78
CA LEU A 139 -3.46 -14.99 3.17
C LEU A 139 -3.64 -16.03 2.08
N SER A 140 -4.07 -17.24 2.46
CA SER A 140 -4.46 -18.25 1.50
C SER A 140 -5.71 -18.99 1.92
N TYR A 141 -6.43 -19.48 0.92
CA TYR A 141 -7.70 -20.20 1.07
C TYR A 141 -7.73 -21.34 0.05
N LYS A 142 -8.51 -22.37 0.31
CA LYS A 142 -8.71 -23.44 -0.65
C LYS A 142 -9.18 -22.91 -2.03
N ASP A 143 -10.15 -22.02 -2.00
CA ASP A 143 -10.78 -21.42 -3.17
C ASP A 143 -11.46 -20.11 -2.79
N ARG A 144 -12.13 -19.47 -3.75
CA ARG A 144 -12.85 -18.22 -3.54
C ARG A 144 -14.01 -18.36 -2.54
N ALA A 145 -14.75 -19.47 -2.56
CA ALA A 145 -15.87 -19.69 -1.65
C ALA A 145 -15.38 -19.85 -0.20
N ALA A 146 -14.28 -20.57 0.02
CA ALA A 146 -13.65 -20.67 1.33
C ALA A 146 -13.20 -19.31 1.86
N ARG A 147 -12.67 -18.44 0.99
CA ARG A 147 -12.34 -17.05 1.34
C ARG A 147 -13.55 -16.29 1.85
N GLU A 148 -14.66 -16.33 1.13
CA GLU A 148 -15.89 -15.62 1.52
C GLU A 148 -16.43 -16.12 2.88
N ALA A 149 -16.45 -17.43 3.07
CA ALA A 149 -16.88 -18.04 4.32
C ALA A 149 -15.96 -17.64 5.49
N GLY A 150 -14.64 -17.71 5.30
CA GLY A 150 -13.64 -17.37 6.32
C GLY A 150 -13.77 -15.91 6.76
N TRP A 151 -13.93 -14.97 5.83
CA TRP A 151 -14.11 -13.56 6.18
C TRP A 151 -15.47 -13.27 6.83
N ALA A 152 -16.52 -13.98 6.44
CA ALA A 152 -17.81 -13.84 7.11
C ALA A 152 -17.72 -14.28 8.58
N ALA A 153 -17.07 -15.44 8.83
CA ALA A 153 -16.84 -15.94 10.18
C ALA A 153 -15.92 -15.04 10.99
N PHE A 154 -14.79 -14.58 10.42
CA PHE A 154 -13.88 -13.64 11.07
C PHE A 154 -14.59 -12.35 11.50
N ASN A 155 -15.41 -11.75 10.62
CA ASN A 155 -16.11 -10.51 10.93
C ASN A 155 -17.20 -10.68 12.01
N ALA A 156 -17.72 -11.89 12.19
CA ALA A 156 -18.69 -12.24 13.23
C ALA A 156 -18.03 -12.63 14.56
N ASP A 157 -16.72 -12.85 14.59
CA ASP A 157 -16.02 -13.32 15.78
C ASP A 157 -15.99 -12.25 16.87
N PRO A 158 -16.43 -12.55 18.10
CA PRO A 158 -16.45 -11.58 19.21
C PRO A 158 -15.04 -11.11 19.60
N LYS A 159 -14.02 -11.98 19.47
CA LYS A 159 -12.62 -11.59 19.73
C LYS A 159 -12.11 -10.59 18.71
N TRP A 160 -12.50 -10.70 17.46
CA TRP A 160 -12.24 -9.65 16.46
C TRP A 160 -12.85 -8.32 16.84
N THR A 161 -14.11 -8.34 17.29
CA THR A 161 -14.81 -7.12 17.72
C THR A 161 -14.09 -6.45 18.88
N GLU A 162 -13.62 -7.23 19.88
CA GLU A 162 -12.82 -6.75 21.00
C GLU A 162 -11.52 -6.09 20.52
N LEU A 163 -10.72 -6.82 19.71
CA LEU A 163 -9.43 -6.34 19.19
C LEU A 163 -9.57 -5.08 18.35
N ARG A 164 -10.58 -5.07 17.45
CA ARG A 164 -10.85 -3.91 16.62
C ARG A 164 -11.26 -2.69 17.42
N THR A 165 -12.01 -2.87 18.52
CA THR A 165 -12.41 -1.77 19.41
C THR A 165 -11.22 -1.27 20.22
N LYS A 166 -10.38 -2.19 20.72
CA LYS A 166 -9.18 -1.85 21.48
C LYS A 166 -8.15 -1.11 20.63
N TYR A 167 -7.95 -1.56 19.40
CA TYR A 167 -6.96 -1.05 18.44
C TYR A 167 -7.66 -0.54 17.16
N PHE A 168 -8.43 0.51 17.31
CA PHE A 168 -9.18 1.10 16.18
C PHE A 168 -8.30 2.09 15.43
N VAL A 169 -7.31 1.56 14.69
CA VAL A 169 -6.35 2.36 13.93
C VAL A 169 -6.94 2.90 12.61
N PRO A 170 -6.54 4.09 12.16
CA PRO A 170 -7.01 4.68 10.91
C PRO A 170 -6.35 4.00 9.70
N LEU A 171 -7.00 2.98 9.15
CA LEU A 171 -6.47 2.15 8.07
C LEU A 171 -7.03 2.50 6.70
N THR A 172 -6.15 2.56 5.70
CA THR A 172 -6.46 2.33 4.30
C THR A 172 -6.04 0.91 3.93
N THR A 173 -6.91 0.18 3.25
CA THR A 173 -6.65 -1.21 2.87
C THR A 173 -6.58 -1.34 1.35
N LYS A 174 -5.47 -1.90 0.84
CA LYS A 174 -5.37 -2.37 -0.55
C LYS A 174 -5.35 -3.89 -0.54
N VAL A 175 -6.14 -4.51 -1.41
CA VAL A 175 -6.25 -5.97 -1.53
C VAL A 175 -5.98 -6.37 -2.97
N THR A 176 -5.19 -7.42 -3.16
CA THR A 176 -4.94 -8.03 -4.46
C THR A 176 -5.12 -9.53 -4.35
N PHE A 177 -5.92 -10.11 -5.26
CA PHE A 177 -6.11 -11.54 -5.37
C PHE A 177 -5.13 -12.13 -6.36
N MET A 178 -4.66 -13.35 -6.09
CA MET A 178 -3.68 -14.05 -6.90
C MET A 178 -4.00 -15.54 -6.93
N SER A 179 -3.65 -16.18 -8.05
CA SER A 179 -3.48 -17.62 -8.13
C SER A 179 -2.03 -17.91 -8.49
N ALA A 180 -1.49 -18.99 -7.97
CA ALA A 180 -0.12 -19.39 -8.26
C ALA A 180 0.04 -19.71 -9.75
N THR A 181 1.20 -19.40 -10.31
CA THR A 181 1.58 -19.88 -11.64
C THR A 181 1.90 -21.39 -11.59
N ASP A 182 1.88 -22.05 -12.74
CA ASP A 182 2.21 -23.46 -12.86
C ASP A 182 3.65 -23.81 -12.42
N TYR A 183 4.56 -22.85 -12.50
CA TYR A 183 5.95 -22.93 -12.05
C TYR A 183 6.20 -22.35 -10.64
N SER A 184 5.16 -21.89 -9.94
CA SER A 184 5.32 -21.39 -8.56
C SER A 184 5.63 -22.53 -7.58
N PRO A 185 6.58 -22.36 -6.66
CA PRO A 185 6.82 -23.29 -5.59
C PRO A 185 5.70 -23.30 -4.53
N MET A 186 4.88 -22.26 -4.49
CA MET A 186 3.73 -22.11 -3.58
C MET A 186 2.44 -22.19 -4.40
N LYS A 187 1.62 -23.19 -4.11
CA LYS A 187 0.33 -23.42 -4.78
C LYS A 187 -0.82 -23.55 -3.80
#